data_c9f7ba24995abfca883dbcbac1a436b5
#
_entry.id   c9f7ba24995abfca883dbcbac1a436b5
#
_cell.length_a   1.000
_cell.length_b   1.000
_cell.length_c   1.000
_cell.angle_alpha   90.00
_cell.angle_beta   90.00
_cell.angle_gamma   90.00
#
_symmetry.space_group_name_H-M   'P 1'
#
loop_
_entity.id
_entity.type
_entity.pdbx_description
1 polymer ?
#
loop_
_entity_poly.entity_id
_entity_poly.type
_entity_poly.pdbx_seq_one_letter_code
_entity_poly.pdbx_strand_id
1 'polypeptide(L)'
;MPNWANLMLTKQGKVLQAKAIAGSILTITKMKLGSGIIPDGVSPEDLTDLIQPKQALGLTAISVNGGLAKIQSIVTNAELSEGYYIRECGVFANDPDVGEIMYAIMTDTSPDFLPSASSSVVISEEFSINVVTENMANITAIIDPEGIVTVANARKIAEDKVTEHNEDTEAHPNDFKFKRHYYWQR
;
A
#
# COMPACT_ATOMS: atom_id res chain seq x y z
N MET A 1 7.78 -15.90 10.31
CA MET A 1 8.20 -15.12 9.14
C MET A 1 7.34 -15.54 7.97
N PRO A 2 6.82 -14.60 7.19
CA PRO A 2 6.03 -14.92 6.02
C PRO A 2 6.84 -15.79 5.06
N ASN A 3 6.18 -16.76 4.45
CA ASN A 3 6.78 -17.70 3.50
C ASN A 3 6.11 -17.54 2.14
N TRP A 4 6.42 -16.42 1.50
CA TRP A 4 5.89 -16.10 0.19
C TRP A 4 6.40 -17.06 -0.88
N ALA A 5 5.46 -17.59 -1.66
CA ALA A 5 5.78 -18.29 -2.90
C ALA A 5 6.39 -17.32 -3.93
N ASN A 6 7.02 -17.85 -4.96
CA ASN A 6 7.51 -17.02 -6.06
C ASN A 6 6.37 -16.25 -6.72
N LEU A 7 6.63 -15.02 -7.12
CA LEU A 7 5.70 -14.22 -7.90
C LEU A 7 5.43 -14.92 -9.24
N MET A 8 4.17 -15.22 -9.52
CA MET A 8 3.72 -15.95 -10.71
C MET A 8 2.91 -15.02 -11.61
N LEU A 9 3.27 -14.92 -12.89
CA LEU A 9 2.50 -14.16 -13.87
C LEU A 9 1.17 -14.87 -14.14
N THR A 10 0.10 -14.09 -14.22
CA THR A 10 -1.18 -14.59 -14.73
C THR A 10 -1.11 -14.78 -16.26
N LYS A 11 -2.09 -15.45 -16.85
CA LYS A 11 -2.20 -15.55 -18.33
C LYS A 11 -2.27 -14.16 -18.97
N GLN A 12 -3.06 -13.25 -18.39
CA GLN A 12 -3.12 -11.85 -18.86
C GLN A 12 -1.77 -11.13 -18.65
N GLY A 13 -1.11 -11.36 -17.52
CA GLY A 13 0.21 -10.82 -17.23
C GLY A 13 1.27 -11.27 -18.23
N LYS A 14 1.25 -12.54 -18.66
CA LYS A 14 2.16 -13.06 -19.70
C LYS A 14 1.94 -12.37 -21.03
N VAL A 15 0.68 -12.10 -21.40
CA VAL A 15 0.35 -11.36 -22.64
C VAL A 15 0.88 -9.93 -22.54
N LEU A 16 0.65 -9.24 -21.43
CA LEU A 16 1.14 -7.89 -21.22
C LEU A 16 2.67 -7.84 -21.18
N GLN A 17 3.32 -8.84 -20.57
CA GLN A 17 4.78 -8.96 -20.60
C GLN A 17 5.32 -9.08 -22.02
N ALA A 18 4.68 -9.89 -22.88
CA ALA A 18 5.08 -10.01 -24.28
C ALA A 18 4.95 -8.68 -25.03
N LYS A 19 3.89 -7.89 -24.78
CA LYS A 19 3.74 -6.53 -25.31
C LYS A 19 4.87 -5.60 -24.83
N ALA A 20 5.24 -5.70 -23.54
CA ALA A 20 6.32 -4.90 -22.97
C ALA A 20 7.69 -5.23 -23.58
N ILE A 21 7.97 -6.50 -23.84
CA ILE A 21 9.18 -6.95 -24.56
C ILE A 21 9.15 -6.43 -26.00
N ALA A 22 7.98 -6.36 -26.63
CA ALA A 22 7.81 -5.83 -27.98
C ALA A 22 7.88 -4.28 -28.05
N GLY A 23 8.07 -3.59 -26.92
CA GLY A 23 8.27 -2.14 -26.87
C GLY A 23 7.18 -1.34 -26.19
N SER A 24 6.09 -1.96 -25.72
CA SER A 24 5.07 -1.28 -24.91
C SER A 24 5.62 -0.95 -23.52
N ILE A 25 5.07 0.07 -22.87
CA ILE A 25 5.41 0.40 -21.50
C ILE A 25 4.59 -0.51 -20.56
N LEU A 26 5.26 -1.21 -19.63
CA LEU A 26 4.59 -1.90 -18.54
C LEU A 26 4.28 -0.88 -17.43
N THR A 27 3.00 -0.55 -17.24
CA THR A 27 2.55 0.41 -16.23
C THR A 27 1.89 -0.32 -15.08
N ILE A 28 2.58 -0.41 -13.94
CA ILE A 28 2.04 -0.97 -12.71
C ILE A 28 1.13 0.06 -12.05
N THR A 29 -0.06 -0.34 -11.62
CA THR A 29 -1.10 0.56 -11.10
C THR A 29 -1.24 0.49 -9.59
N LYS A 30 -1.25 -0.71 -9.03
CA LYS A 30 -1.43 -0.96 -7.59
C LYS A 30 -1.01 -2.36 -7.20
N MET A 31 -0.95 -2.61 -5.90
CA MET A 31 -0.99 -3.94 -5.32
C MET A 31 -2.32 -4.17 -4.61
N LYS A 32 -2.74 -5.42 -4.47
CA LYS A 32 -3.84 -5.81 -3.57
C LYS A 32 -3.36 -6.90 -2.63
N LEU A 33 -3.80 -6.82 -1.39
CA LEU A 33 -3.65 -7.90 -0.40
C LEU A 33 -4.98 -8.60 -0.18
N GLY A 34 -4.93 -9.90 0.04
CA GLY A 34 -6.10 -10.73 0.25
C GLY A 34 -5.87 -11.83 1.26
N SER A 35 -6.96 -12.45 1.69
CA SER A 35 -6.97 -13.55 2.66
C SER A 35 -7.43 -14.89 2.05
N GLY A 36 -7.61 -14.96 0.74
CA GLY A 36 -8.11 -16.14 0.07
C GLY A 36 -7.09 -17.28 0.05
N ILE A 37 -7.62 -18.44 -0.23
CA ILE A 37 -6.86 -19.65 -0.51
C ILE A 37 -7.29 -20.11 -1.89
N ILE A 38 -6.32 -20.31 -2.79
CA ILE A 38 -6.62 -20.79 -4.13
C ILE A 38 -7.18 -22.22 -4.01
N PRO A 39 -8.39 -22.47 -4.57
CA PRO A 39 -8.99 -23.80 -4.50
C PRO A 39 -8.16 -24.86 -5.21
N ASP A 40 -8.26 -26.10 -4.75
CA ASP A 40 -7.61 -27.23 -5.41
C ASP A 40 -8.03 -27.32 -6.87
N GLY A 41 -7.06 -27.54 -7.76
CA GLY A 41 -7.28 -27.65 -9.20
C GLY A 41 -7.39 -26.30 -9.95
N VAL A 42 -7.37 -25.17 -9.24
CA VAL A 42 -7.30 -23.83 -9.87
C VAL A 42 -5.84 -23.41 -10.00
N SER A 43 -5.42 -23.06 -11.21
CA SER A 43 -4.08 -22.51 -11.41
C SER A 43 -4.05 -21.03 -11.06
N PRO A 44 -3.05 -20.57 -10.27
CA PRO A 44 -2.86 -19.14 -10.02
C PRO A 44 -2.75 -18.28 -11.30
N GLU A 45 -2.26 -18.88 -12.38
CA GLU A 45 -2.14 -18.20 -13.69
C GLU A 45 -3.49 -17.86 -14.31
N ASP A 46 -4.56 -18.59 -13.96
CA ASP A 46 -5.90 -18.39 -14.50
C ASP A 46 -6.70 -17.31 -13.76
N LEU A 47 -6.17 -16.84 -12.63
CA LEU A 47 -6.85 -15.83 -11.83
C LEU A 47 -6.80 -14.46 -12.51
N THR A 48 -7.91 -13.75 -12.41
CA THR A 48 -8.06 -12.36 -12.90
C THR A 48 -8.14 -11.34 -11.78
N ASP A 49 -8.37 -11.80 -10.54
CA ASP A 49 -8.29 -11.04 -9.28
C ASP A 49 -7.94 -12.01 -8.14
N LEU A 50 -7.67 -11.48 -6.96
CA LEU A 50 -7.48 -12.27 -5.75
C LEU A 50 -8.75 -13.06 -5.42
N ILE A 51 -8.60 -14.21 -4.75
CA ILE A 51 -9.73 -15.04 -4.31
C ILE A 51 -10.57 -14.30 -3.26
N GLN A 52 -9.92 -13.61 -2.33
CA GLN A 52 -10.59 -12.81 -1.31
C GLN A 52 -9.84 -11.50 -1.07
N PRO A 53 -10.02 -10.49 -1.95
CA PRO A 53 -9.37 -9.20 -1.79
C PRO A 53 -9.81 -8.53 -0.48
N LYS A 54 -8.87 -7.91 0.22
CA LYS A 54 -9.08 -7.20 1.49
C LYS A 54 -8.67 -5.74 1.42
N GLN A 55 -7.53 -5.46 0.81
CA GLN A 55 -6.96 -4.12 0.80
C GLN A 55 -6.29 -3.82 -0.54
N ALA A 56 -6.58 -2.66 -1.11
CA ALA A 56 -5.84 -2.13 -2.24
C ALA A 56 -4.75 -1.18 -1.71
N LEU A 57 -3.54 -1.32 -2.23
CA LEU A 57 -2.38 -0.54 -1.83
C LEU A 57 -1.94 0.32 -3.00
N GLY A 58 -1.94 1.63 -2.82
CA GLY A 58 -1.29 2.57 -3.73
C GLY A 58 0.24 2.36 -3.73
N LEU A 59 0.88 2.63 -4.85
CA LEU A 59 2.34 2.48 -4.96
C LEU A 59 3.04 3.74 -4.45
N THR A 60 4.07 3.55 -3.64
CA THR A 60 4.86 4.66 -3.08
C THR A 60 6.15 4.92 -3.86
N ALA A 61 6.72 3.90 -4.46
CA ALA A 61 7.92 4.02 -5.27
C ALA A 61 8.08 2.85 -6.24
N ILE A 62 8.86 3.08 -7.29
CA ILE A 62 9.42 2.06 -8.17
C ILE A 62 10.90 2.37 -8.42
N SER A 63 11.72 1.36 -8.39
CA SER A 63 13.13 1.48 -8.76
C SER A 63 13.55 0.28 -9.59
N VAL A 64 14.37 0.52 -10.63
CA VAL A 64 14.85 -0.52 -11.54
C VAL A 64 16.35 -0.68 -11.39
N ASN A 65 16.80 -1.89 -11.16
CA ASN A 65 18.22 -2.22 -11.06
C ASN A 65 18.48 -3.64 -11.60
N GLY A 66 19.38 -3.77 -12.57
CA GLY A 66 19.86 -5.06 -13.07
C GLY A 66 18.77 -6.00 -13.59
N GLY A 67 17.75 -5.47 -14.29
CA GLY A 67 16.64 -6.28 -14.85
C GLY A 67 15.57 -6.68 -13.82
N LEU A 68 15.61 -6.09 -12.61
CA LEU A 68 14.59 -6.21 -11.59
C LEU A 68 13.97 -4.84 -11.29
N ALA A 69 12.65 -4.77 -11.24
CA ALA A 69 11.92 -3.63 -10.73
C ALA A 69 11.44 -3.91 -9.32
N LYS A 70 11.92 -3.15 -8.35
CA LYS A 70 11.38 -3.13 -6.97
C LYS A 70 10.20 -2.17 -6.94
N ILE A 71 9.03 -2.69 -6.63
CA ILE A 71 7.79 -1.94 -6.48
C ILE A 71 7.49 -1.86 -4.98
N GLN A 72 7.21 -0.67 -4.49
CA GLN A 72 7.01 -0.42 -3.06
C GLN A 72 5.62 0.13 -2.78
N SER A 73 5.08 -0.21 -1.63
CA SER A 73 3.81 0.24 -1.10
C SER A 73 3.87 0.28 0.42
N ILE A 74 2.87 0.87 1.07
CA ILE A 74 2.72 0.83 2.52
C ILE A 74 1.48 0.03 2.88
N VAL A 75 1.66 -0.95 3.75
CA VAL A 75 0.58 -1.71 4.40
C VAL A 75 0.26 -1.04 5.72
N THR A 76 -1.00 -0.69 5.93
CA THR A 76 -1.46 -0.12 7.19
C THR A 76 -2.76 -0.77 7.62
N ASN A 77 -3.00 -0.83 8.93
CA ASN A 77 -4.28 -1.26 9.47
C ASN A 77 -5.20 -0.10 9.87
N ALA A 78 -4.84 1.14 9.57
CA ALA A 78 -5.53 2.34 10.06
C ALA A 78 -7.03 2.40 9.72
N GLU A 79 -7.44 1.81 8.58
CA GLU A 79 -8.83 1.81 8.10
C GLU A 79 -9.48 0.42 8.10
N LEU A 80 -8.80 -0.57 8.66
CA LEU A 80 -9.32 -1.93 8.68
C LEU A 80 -10.39 -2.12 9.77
N SER A 81 -11.62 -2.39 9.37
CA SER A 81 -12.71 -2.75 10.29
C SER A 81 -12.47 -4.10 10.96
N GLU A 82 -11.91 -5.07 10.22
CA GLU A 82 -11.60 -6.41 10.68
C GLU A 82 -10.20 -6.82 10.27
N GLY A 83 -9.46 -7.46 11.19
CA GLY A 83 -8.15 -8.03 10.90
C GLY A 83 -8.25 -9.26 9.99
N TYR A 84 -7.18 -9.52 9.23
CA TYR A 84 -7.12 -10.69 8.34
C TYR A 84 -5.71 -11.25 8.22
N TYR A 85 -5.60 -12.49 7.77
CA TYR A 85 -4.32 -13.09 7.40
C TYR A 85 -3.95 -12.71 5.97
N ILE A 86 -2.75 -12.18 5.76
CA ILE A 86 -2.26 -11.78 4.43
C ILE A 86 -1.77 -13.03 3.69
N ARG A 87 -2.66 -13.67 2.92
CA ARG A 87 -2.39 -14.92 2.19
C ARG A 87 -2.09 -14.73 0.71
N GLU A 88 -2.57 -13.63 0.15
CA GLU A 88 -2.47 -13.35 -1.27
C GLU A 88 -1.93 -11.94 -1.46
N CYS A 89 -1.08 -11.78 -2.46
CA CYS A 89 -0.71 -10.46 -2.97
C CYS A 89 -0.75 -10.48 -4.49
N GLY A 90 -1.54 -9.60 -5.08
CA GLY A 90 -1.64 -9.37 -6.52
C GLY A 90 -0.99 -8.07 -6.93
N VAL A 91 -0.24 -8.10 -8.01
CA VAL A 91 0.28 -6.92 -8.71
C VAL A 91 -0.61 -6.62 -9.90
N PHE A 92 -1.10 -5.39 -10.01
CA PHE A 92 -1.99 -4.97 -11.08
C PHE A 92 -1.26 -4.01 -12.02
N ALA A 93 -1.59 -4.11 -13.29
CA ALA A 93 -0.99 -3.29 -14.34
C ALA A 93 -2.03 -2.90 -15.40
N ASN A 94 -1.78 -1.79 -16.09
CA ASN A 94 -2.64 -1.34 -17.16
C ASN A 94 -2.19 -1.96 -18.49
N ASP A 95 -3.05 -2.77 -19.10
CA ASP A 95 -2.90 -3.25 -20.46
C ASP A 95 -3.56 -2.22 -21.41
N PRO A 96 -2.85 -1.73 -22.44
CA PRO A 96 -3.36 -0.68 -23.33
C PRO A 96 -4.62 -1.08 -24.10
N ASP A 97 -4.89 -2.39 -24.29
CA ASP A 97 -6.00 -2.87 -25.09
C ASP A 97 -7.26 -3.21 -24.25
N VAL A 98 -7.04 -3.67 -22.99
CA VAL A 98 -8.14 -4.19 -22.15
C VAL A 98 -8.31 -3.48 -20.81
N GLY A 99 -7.41 -2.56 -20.46
CA GLY A 99 -7.43 -1.84 -19.20
C GLY A 99 -6.67 -2.56 -18.09
N GLU A 100 -7.05 -2.30 -16.84
CA GLU A 100 -6.35 -2.86 -15.68
C GLU A 100 -6.56 -4.37 -15.56
N ILE A 101 -5.48 -5.11 -15.42
CA ILE A 101 -5.44 -6.56 -15.24
C ILE A 101 -4.63 -6.94 -14.02
N MET A 102 -4.85 -8.13 -13.46
CA MET A 102 -3.92 -8.73 -12.52
C MET A 102 -2.72 -9.29 -13.31
N TYR A 103 -1.58 -8.61 -13.18
CA TYR A 103 -0.33 -8.95 -13.88
C TYR A 103 0.32 -10.19 -13.27
N ALA A 104 0.41 -10.22 -11.94
CA ALA A 104 1.05 -11.30 -11.22
C ALA A 104 0.43 -11.51 -9.84
N ILE A 105 0.60 -12.71 -9.31
CA ILE A 105 0.13 -13.10 -7.98
C ILE A 105 1.23 -13.85 -7.23
N MET A 106 1.26 -13.70 -5.91
CA MET A 106 2.00 -14.56 -5.00
C MET A 106 1.11 -14.92 -3.80
N THR A 107 1.39 -16.05 -3.19
CA THR A 107 0.65 -16.57 -2.03
C THR A 107 1.60 -16.87 -0.89
N ASP A 108 1.09 -16.77 0.34
CA ASP A 108 1.83 -17.11 1.54
C ASP A 108 1.23 -18.33 2.23
N THR A 109 2.06 -19.32 2.53
CA THR A 109 1.68 -20.55 3.24
C THR A 109 1.81 -20.42 4.76
N SER A 110 2.47 -19.36 5.25
CA SER A 110 2.63 -19.04 6.68
C SER A 110 2.29 -17.57 6.93
N PRO A 111 1.03 -17.16 6.65
CA PRO A 111 0.64 -15.77 6.57
C PRO A 111 0.68 -15.06 7.91
N ASP A 112 1.15 -13.82 7.90
CA ASP A 112 1.06 -12.92 9.03
C ASP A 112 -0.36 -12.36 9.19
N PHE A 113 -0.74 -12.08 10.43
CA PHE A 113 -2.04 -11.49 10.75
C PHE A 113 -1.93 -9.97 10.83
N LEU A 114 -2.72 -9.28 10.01
CA LEU A 114 -2.90 -7.83 10.07
C LEU A 114 -4.13 -7.51 10.93
N PRO A 115 -3.95 -6.91 12.13
CA PRO A 115 -5.07 -6.62 13.04
C PRO A 115 -5.94 -5.47 12.52
N SER A 116 -7.16 -5.35 13.06
CA SER A 116 -8.05 -4.22 12.74
C SER A 116 -7.55 -2.91 13.33
N ALA A 117 -8.08 -1.79 12.84
CA ALA A 117 -7.81 -0.45 13.37
C ALA A 117 -8.22 -0.29 14.85
N SER A 118 -9.22 -1.07 15.32
CA SER A 118 -9.65 -1.05 16.72
C SER A 118 -8.70 -1.77 17.69
N SER A 119 -7.67 -2.45 17.17
CA SER A 119 -6.64 -3.05 18.00
C SER A 119 -5.73 -1.95 18.60
N SER A 120 -5.08 -2.25 19.71
CA SER A 120 -4.08 -1.35 20.32
C SER A 120 -2.77 -1.27 19.51
N VAL A 121 -2.63 -2.08 18.46
CA VAL A 121 -1.43 -2.16 17.63
C VAL A 121 -1.67 -1.40 16.34
N VAL A 122 -0.90 -0.35 16.11
CA VAL A 122 -0.86 0.39 14.83
C VAL A 122 0.26 -0.19 13.98
N ILE A 123 -0.09 -0.61 12.78
CA ILE A 123 0.85 -1.13 11.78
C ILE A 123 0.92 -0.14 10.62
N SER A 124 2.16 0.20 10.24
CA SER A 124 2.46 0.93 9.01
C SER A 124 3.85 0.48 8.56
N GLU A 125 3.89 -0.41 7.58
CA GLU A 125 5.13 -1.07 7.15
C GLU A 125 5.30 -0.99 5.63
N GLU A 126 6.55 -0.87 5.18
CA GLU A 126 6.88 -0.97 3.75
C GLU A 126 6.68 -2.42 3.28
N PHE A 127 5.90 -2.58 2.24
CA PHE A 127 5.73 -3.82 1.51
C PHE A 127 6.34 -3.68 0.12
N SER A 128 7.24 -4.57 -0.26
CA SER A 128 7.91 -4.47 -1.55
C SER A 128 7.95 -5.80 -2.30
N ILE A 129 7.82 -5.72 -3.62
CA ILE A 129 7.86 -6.86 -4.54
C ILE A 129 8.89 -6.57 -5.63
N ASN A 130 9.64 -7.60 -6.02
CA ASN A 130 10.53 -7.56 -7.16
C ASN A 130 9.87 -8.22 -8.37
N VAL A 131 9.76 -7.48 -9.46
CA VAL A 131 9.28 -7.96 -10.75
C VAL A 131 10.47 -8.07 -11.72
N VAL A 132 10.60 -9.21 -12.39
CA VAL A 132 11.62 -9.38 -13.41
C VAL A 132 11.24 -8.56 -14.63
N THR A 133 12.13 -7.66 -15.03
CA THR A 133 11.95 -6.72 -16.16
C THR A 133 13.01 -6.91 -17.25
N GLU A 134 13.76 -8.01 -17.18
CA GLU A 134 14.79 -8.33 -18.16
C GLU A 134 14.19 -8.35 -19.57
N ASN A 135 14.85 -7.67 -20.50
CA ASN A 135 14.41 -7.49 -21.89
C ASN A 135 13.13 -6.64 -22.10
N MET A 136 12.60 -5.97 -21.09
CA MET A 136 11.52 -5.00 -21.28
C MET A 136 12.08 -3.63 -21.68
N ALA A 137 11.38 -2.93 -22.58
CA ALA A 137 11.80 -1.61 -23.03
C ALA A 137 11.70 -0.57 -21.92
N ASN A 138 10.57 -0.54 -21.21
CA ASN A 138 10.32 0.40 -20.13
C ASN A 138 9.29 -0.17 -19.14
N ILE A 139 9.51 0.11 -17.85
CA ILE A 139 8.53 -0.12 -16.78
C ILE A 139 8.30 1.20 -16.05
N THR A 140 7.07 1.46 -15.65
CA THR A 140 6.68 2.61 -14.85
C THR A 140 5.63 2.19 -13.81
N ALA A 141 5.31 3.08 -12.89
CA ALA A 141 4.27 2.88 -11.88
C ALA A 141 3.44 4.16 -11.73
N ILE A 142 2.17 3.99 -11.45
CA ILE A 142 1.32 5.09 -11.02
C ILE A 142 1.54 5.25 -9.52
N ILE A 143 2.29 6.27 -9.14
CA ILE A 143 2.58 6.56 -7.73
C ILE A 143 1.37 7.26 -7.12
N ASP A 144 0.91 6.72 -6.00
CA ASP A 144 -0.14 7.31 -5.19
C ASP A 144 0.47 8.35 -4.25
N PRO A 145 0.22 9.64 -4.46
CA PRO A 145 0.78 10.69 -3.60
C PRO A 145 0.24 10.63 -2.17
N GLU A 146 -0.95 10.06 -1.95
CA GLU A 146 -1.54 9.91 -0.61
C GLU A 146 -0.88 8.76 0.17
N GLY A 147 -0.34 7.76 -0.52
CA GLY A 147 0.42 6.66 0.08
C GLY A 147 1.81 7.09 0.57
N ILE A 148 2.31 8.23 0.13
CA ILE A 148 3.62 8.75 0.52
C ILE A 148 3.45 9.73 1.68
N VAL A 149 3.69 9.28 2.90
CA VAL A 149 3.86 10.20 4.04
C VAL A 149 5.20 10.91 3.89
N THR A 150 5.25 11.94 3.07
CA THR A 150 6.42 12.82 2.98
C THR A 150 6.55 13.63 4.27
N VAL A 151 7.76 14.09 4.58
CA VAL A 151 7.99 15.04 5.71
C VAL A 151 7.09 16.28 5.57
N ALA A 152 6.78 16.70 4.34
CA ALA A 152 5.89 17.82 4.07
C ALA A 152 4.43 17.50 4.44
N ASN A 153 3.93 16.31 4.09
CA ASN A 153 2.59 15.86 4.44
C ASN A 153 2.46 15.61 5.94
N ALA A 154 3.49 15.00 6.57
CA ALA A 154 3.52 14.82 8.01
C ALA A 154 3.51 16.15 8.78
N ARG A 155 4.25 17.15 8.29
CA ARG A 155 4.21 18.52 8.84
C ARG A 155 2.83 19.15 8.69
N LYS A 156 2.24 19.07 7.50
CA LYS A 156 0.90 19.62 7.27
C LYS A 156 -0.14 18.97 8.18
N ILE A 157 -0.15 17.63 8.31
CA ILE A 157 -1.03 16.93 9.24
C ILE A 157 -0.80 17.38 10.69
N ALA A 158 0.46 17.57 11.10
CA ALA A 158 0.79 18.07 12.43
C ALA A 158 0.33 19.52 12.63
N GLU A 159 0.52 20.40 11.66
CA GLU A 159 0.07 21.79 11.68
C GLU A 159 -1.45 21.90 11.73
N ASP A 160 -2.17 21.10 10.91
CA ASP A 160 -3.63 21.04 10.90
C ASP A 160 -4.17 20.56 12.27
N LYS A 161 -3.55 19.53 12.87
CA LYS A 161 -3.92 19.03 14.20
C LYS A 161 -3.62 20.01 15.33
N VAL A 162 -2.52 20.73 15.26
CA VAL A 162 -2.20 21.81 16.23
C VAL A 162 -3.18 22.96 16.09
N THR A 163 -3.57 23.32 14.86
CA THR A 163 -4.57 24.38 14.62
C THR A 163 -5.93 23.96 15.18
N GLU A 164 -6.40 22.74 14.85
CA GLU A 164 -7.64 22.17 15.37
C GLU A 164 -7.66 22.16 16.90
N HIS A 165 -6.55 21.76 17.53
CA HIS A 165 -6.42 21.74 19.00
C HIS A 165 -6.44 23.17 19.61
N ASN A 166 -5.83 24.16 18.96
CA ASN A 166 -5.81 25.53 19.43
C ASN A 166 -7.16 26.25 19.24
N GLU A 167 -7.95 25.83 18.24
CA GLU A 167 -9.31 26.33 17.99
C GLU A 167 -10.35 25.66 18.88
N ASP A 168 -10.05 24.49 19.44
CA ASP A 168 -10.90 23.79 20.37
C ASP A 168 -10.89 24.48 21.73
N THR A 169 -11.96 25.22 22.00
CA THR A 169 -12.14 25.95 23.27
C THR A 169 -12.26 25.03 24.49
N GLU A 170 -12.50 23.73 24.27
CA GLU A 170 -12.59 22.72 25.32
C GLU A 170 -11.27 21.98 25.54
N ALA A 171 -10.31 22.07 24.62
CA ALA A 171 -9.00 21.42 24.73
C ALA A 171 -8.19 21.91 25.95
N HIS A 172 -8.44 23.15 26.39
CA HIS A 172 -7.80 23.76 27.57
C HIS A 172 -8.83 24.34 28.53
N PRO A 173 -9.67 23.53 29.22
CA PRO A 173 -10.75 24.02 30.09
C PRO A 173 -10.26 24.80 31.32
N ASN A 174 -8.95 24.80 31.57
CA ASN A 174 -8.32 25.45 32.71
C ASN A 174 -7.26 26.48 32.29
N ASP A 175 -7.64 27.42 31.45
CA ASP A 175 -6.81 28.61 31.25
C ASP A 175 -6.84 29.43 32.56
N PHE A 176 -5.88 29.14 33.43
CA PHE A 176 -5.63 29.94 34.63
C PHE A 176 -5.29 31.36 34.18
N LYS A 177 -6.30 32.22 34.15
CA LYS A 177 -6.09 33.66 34.04
C LYS A 177 -5.37 34.10 35.33
N PHE A 178 -4.04 34.09 35.29
CA PHE A 178 -3.24 34.78 36.31
C PHE A 178 -3.61 36.25 36.27
N LYS A 179 -4.58 36.67 37.05
CA LYS A 179 -4.76 38.09 37.44
C LYS A 179 -3.54 38.48 38.25
N ARG A 180 -2.54 39.12 37.62
CA ARG A 180 -1.49 39.81 38.36
C ARG A 180 -2.15 40.93 39.14
N HIS A 181 -2.44 40.73 40.43
CA HIS A 181 -2.71 41.79 41.38
C HIS A 181 -1.38 42.38 41.81
N TYR A 182 -1.01 43.51 41.19
CA TYR A 182 0.05 44.37 41.72
C TYR A 182 -0.53 45.12 42.91
N TYR A 183 -0.23 44.67 44.10
CA TYR A 183 -0.37 45.49 45.29
C TYR A 183 0.86 46.39 45.39
N TRP A 184 0.69 47.69 45.06
CA TRP A 184 1.56 48.72 45.52
C TRP A 184 1.03 49.16 46.86
N GLN A 185 1.72 48.85 47.99
CA GLN A 185 1.55 49.53 49.23
C GLN A 185 2.76 50.38 49.48
N ARG A 186 2.45 51.62 49.92
CA ARG A 186 3.36 52.72 50.27
C ARG A 186 4.24 52.38 51.47
#